data_726f88dcc5a67c47f54c268f734c0029
#
_entry.id   726f88dcc5a67c47f54c268f734c0029
#
_cell.length_a   1.000
_cell.length_b   1.000
_cell.length_c   1.000
_cell.angle_alpha   90.00
_cell.angle_beta   90.00
_cell.angle_gamma   90.00
#
_symmetry.space_group_name_H-M   'P 1'
#
loop_
_entity.id
_entity.type
_entity.pdbx_description
1 polymer ?
#
loop_
_entity_poly.entity_id
_entity_poly.type
_entity_poly.pdbx_seq_one_letter_code
_entity_poly.pdbx_strand_id
1 'polypeptide(L)'
;CDRIGMMVWQDMPSTGGRPFWSKLAPHPVEDEWPLDHHEQFVEELKSMVGSLRNHPSIVMWVPFNERWGQHETIRVGQLMENLDVTRLVNIASGGNFFPVGDVVDRHNYPEPMFPFEDQRFDDYVKVVGEFGGHGLVVPGHQWNSEMRNWGYGDLPTTKDEYRQRYQRSFTELMKLRRRGVAAGVYTQTTDVEGEVNGLMTYDREVQKLSADELRKLHEPARF
;
A
#
# COMPACT_ATOMS: atom_id res chain seq x y z
N CYS A 1 -7.26 -15.73 -4.19
CA CYS A 1 -5.84 -15.47 -4.43
C CYS A 1 -5.06 -16.78 -4.52
N ASP A 2 -5.19 -17.73 -3.57
CA ASP A 2 -4.44 -19.00 -3.54
C ASP A 2 -4.45 -19.76 -4.87
N ARG A 3 -5.64 -19.94 -5.47
CA ARG A 3 -5.81 -20.72 -6.71
C ARG A 3 -5.20 -20.07 -7.96
N ILE A 4 -5.06 -18.77 -7.97
CA ILE A 4 -4.56 -18.01 -9.13
C ILE A 4 -3.13 -17.53 -8.96
N GLY A 5 -2.49 -17.82 -7.80
CA GLY A 5 -1.13 -17.39 -7.51
C GLY A 5 -0.96 -15.89 -7.28
N MET A 6 -2.01 -15.18 -6.86
CA MET A 6 -1.91 -13.76 -6.53
C MET A 6 -1.34 -13.58 -5.13
N MET A 7 -0.21 -12.90 -5.02
CA MET A 7 0.38 -12.54 -3.73
C MET A 7 -0.45 -11.46 -3.03
N VAL A 8 -0.61 -11.61 -1.73
CA VAL A 8 -1.38 -10.70 -0.88
C VAL A 8 -0.50 -10.17 0.24
N TRP A 9 -0.53 -8.86 0.44
CA TRP A 9 -0.11 -8.20 1.66
C TRP A 9 -1.38 -7.95 2.47
N GLN A 10 -1.42 -8.48 3.69
CA GLN A 10 -2.62 -8.41 4.52
C GLN A 10 -2.45 -7.35 5.59
N ASP A 11 -3.22 -6.29 5.43
CA ASP A 11 -3.26 -5.21 6.40
C ASP A 11 -4.20 -5.55 7.57
N MET A 12 -3.81 -5.10 8.76
CA MET A 12 -4.73 -4.93 9.87
C MET A 12 -5.58 -3.67 9.64
N PRO A 13 -6.90 -3.71 9.86
CA PRO A 13 -7.71 -2.50 9.75
C PRO A 13 -7.17 -1.37 10.64
N SER A 14 -6.92 -0.22 10.05
CA SER A 14 -6.38 0.94 10.74
C SER A 14 -7.48 1.76 11.41
N THR A 15 -7.22 2.22 12.62
CA THR A 15 -8.13 3.09 13.39
C THR A 15 -7.32 4.00 14.32
N GLY A 16 -7.99 4.90 15.04
CA GLY A 16 -7.36 5.78 16.03
C GLY A 16 -6.76 7.04 15.43
N GLY A 17 -5.90 7.69 16.22
CA GLY A 17 -5.24 8.93 15.85
C GLY A 17 -4.19 8.74 14.77
N ARG A 18 -3.88 9.83 14.10
CA ARG A 18 -2.76 9.89 13.14
C ARG A 18 -1.72 10.84 13.67
N PRO A 19 -0.60 10.34 14.26
CA PRO A 19 0.47 11.21 14.74
C PRO A 19 1.01 12.13 13.65
N PHE A 20 1.62 13.25 14.03
CA PHE A 20 2.14 14.24 13.08
C PHE A 20 3.01 13.58 12.00
N TRP A 21 2.68 13.86 10.74
CA TRP A 21 3.32 13.21 9.61
C TRP A 21 4.55 13.94 9.10
N SER A 22 5.69 13.32 9.22
CA SER A 22 6.87 13.66 8.43
C SER A 22 7.23 12.48 7.53
N LYS A 23 7.24 12.69 6.23
CA LYS A 23 7.68 11.68 5.25
C LYS A 23 9.12 11.19 5.51
N LEU A 24 9.92 12.00 6.17
CA LEU A 24 11.35 11.78 6.40
C LEU A 24 11.75 12.10 7.84
N ALA A 25 10.84 11.94 8.79
CA ALA A 25 11.17 12.22 10.18
C ALA A 25 12.39 11.41 10.61
N PRO A 26 13.47 12.06 11.10
CA PRO A 26 14.61 11.37 11.67
C PRO A 26 14.21 10.56 12.92
N HIS A 27 13.10 10.93 13.54
CA HIS A 27 12.54 10.27 14.70
C HIS A 27 11.09 9.85 14.40
N PRO A 28 10.79 8.55 14.43
CA PRO A 28 9.43 8.07 14.29
C PRO A 28 8.59 8.54 15.49
N VAL A 29 7.31 8.77 15.26
CA VAL A 29 6.33 9.17 16.28
C VAL A 29 5.18 8.18 16.26
N GLU A 30 4.78 7.70 17.42
CA GLU A 30 3.64 6.81 17.58
C GLU A 30 2.57 7.44 18.51
N ASP A 31 1.37 6.91 18.45
CA ASP A 31 0.23 7.33 19.24
C ASP A 31 0.28 6.71 20.64
N GLU A 32 -0.35 7.36 21.60
CA GLU A 32 -0.52 6.81 22.95
C GLU A 32 -1.95 6.23 23.06
N TRP A 33 -2.02 4.91 23.19
CA TRP A 33 -3.29 4.23 23.32
C TRP A 33 -3.58 3.82 24.77
N PRO A 34 -4.85 3.93 25.21
CA PRO A 34 -5.31 3.28 26.44
C PRO A 34 -5.02 1.79 26.41
N LEU A 35 -4.71 1.22 27.56
CA LEU A 35 -4.32 -0.18 27.66
C LEU A 35 -5.37 -1.13 27.10
N ASP A 36 -6.63 -0.90 27.40
CA ASP A 36 -7.77 -1.70 26.92
C ASP A 36 -7.91 -1.66 25.38
N HIS A 37 -7.64 -0.49 24.76
CA HIS A 37 -7.63 -0.39 23.30
C HIS A 37 -6.45 -1.16 22.67
N HIS A 38 -5.27 -1.07 23.30
CA HIS A 38 -4.12 -1.87 22.86
C HIS A 38 -4.37 -3.37 22.99
N GLU A 39 -4.93 -3.82 24.13
CA GLU A 39 -5.27 -5.22 24.35
C GLU A 39 -6.27 -5.73 23.31
N GLN A 40 -7.32 -4.96 23.00
CA GLN A 40 -8.29 -5.26 21.96
C GLN A 40 -7.62 -5.38 20.59
N PHE A 41 -6.78 -4.41 20.20
CA PHE A 41 -6.04 -4.44 18.95
C PHE A 41 -5.18 -5.70 18.83
N VAL A 42 -4.46 -6.06 19.89
CA VAL A 42 -3.61 -7.26 19.93
C VAL A 42 -4.42 -8.56 19.77
N GLU A 43 -5.58 -8.64 20.39
CA GLU A 43 -6.46 -9.83 20.24
C GLU A 43 -7.05 -9.93 18.83
N GLU A 44 -7.44 -8.81 18.22
CA GLU A 44 -7.91 -8.78 16.83
C GLU A 44 -6.78 -9.14 15.85
N LEU A 45 -5.57 -8.63 16.07
CA LEU A 45 -4.39 -8.95 15.27
C LEU A 45 -4.06 -10.45 15.33
N LYS A 46 -4.04 -11.05 16.52
CA LYS A 46 -3.86 -12.49 16.69
C LYS A 46 -4.96 -13.29 15.99
N SER A 47 -6.20 -12.84 16.09
CA SER A 47 -7.36 -13.49 15.47
C SER A 47 -7.26 -13.44 13.94
N MET A 48 -6.86 -12.28 13.37
CA MET A 48 -6.62 -12.12 11.94
C MET A 48 -5.55 -13.10 11.45
N VAL A 49 -4.38 -13.11 12.09
CA VAL A 49 -3.29 -14.01 11.72
C VAL A 49 -3.70 -15.48 11.89
N GLY A 50 -4.33 -15.82 13.02
CA GLY A 50 -4.79 -17.19 13.29
C GLY A 50 -5.79 -17.71 12.26
N SER A 51 -6.66 -16.85 11.77
CA SER A 51 -7.69 -17.19 10.78
C SER A 51 -7.13 -17.28 9.35
N LEU A 52 -6.15 -16.43 9.00
CA LEU A 52 -5.72 -16.25 7.61
C LEU A 52 -4.37 -16.91 7.28
N ARG A 53 -3.56 -17.30 8.26
CA ARG A 53 -2.21 -17.85 8.02
C ARG A 53 -2.18 -19.15 7.19
N ASN A 54 -3.32 -19.81 7.00
CA ASN A 54 -3.42 -21.02 6.17
C ASN A 54 -3.51 -20.70 4.65
N HIS A 55 -3.61 -19.40 4.29
CA HIS A 55 -3.66 -18.99 2.89
C HIS A 55 -2.25 -18.75 2.36
N PRO A 56 -1.74 -19.58 1.43
CA PRO A 56 -0.38 -19.45 0.89
C PRO A 56 -0.21 -18.19 0.03
N SER A 57 -1.28 -17.57 -0.42
CA SER A 57 -1.24 -16.29 -1.13
C SER A 57 -0.76 -15.12 -0.26
N ILE A 58 -1.01 -15.17 1.05
CA ILE A 58 -0.52 -14.13 1.96
C ILE A 58 0.98 -14.32 2.13
N VAL A 59 1.74 -13.31 1.74
CA VAL A 59 3.21 -13.31 1.80
C VAL A 59 3.76 -12.29 2.80
N MET A 60 2.91 -11.38 3.28
CA MET A 60 3.31 -10.30 4.16
C MET A 60 2.15 -9.88 5.05
N TRP A 61 2.45 -9.56 6.31
CA TRP A 61 1.54 -8.95 7.28
C TRP A 61 1.87 -7.47 7.45
N VAL A 62 0.85 -6.63 7.52
CA VAL A 62 0.98 -5.17 7.63
C VAL A 62 0.14 -4.67 8.82
N PRO A 63 0.72 -4.56 10.04
CA PRO A 63 0.00 -4.11 11.23
C PRO A 63 -0.46 -2.67 11.20
N PHE A 64 0.34 -1.75 10.61
CA PHE A 64 0.02 -0.33 10.57
C PHE A 64 0.19 0.25 9.17
N ASN A 65 -0.83 0.99 8.72
CA ASN A 65 -0.80 1.75 7.49
C ASN A 65 -0.78 3.25 7.77
N GLU A 66 0.17 3.95 7.16
CA GLU A 66 0.31 5.43 7.20
C GLU A 66 0.16 6.05 8.59
N ARG A 67 0.60 5.34 9.63
CA ARG A 67 0.59 5.74 11.04
C ARG A 67 -0.79 5.83 11.69
N TRP A 68 -1.85 5.48 10.99
CA TRP A 68 -3.16 5.42 11.60
C TRP A 68 -3.16 4.44 12.78
N GLY A 69 -3.36 4.98 13.98
CA GLY A 69 -3.35 4.20 15.21
C GLY A 69 -2.03 3.49 15.53
N GLN A 70 -0.91 3.91 14.92
CA GLN A 70 0.39 3.30 15.15
C GLN A 70 0.85 3.58 16.59
N HIS A 71 1.01 2.53 17.36
CA HIS A 71 1.36 2.57 18.78
C HIS A 71 2.16 1.34 19.17
N GLU A 72 2.98 1.45 20.19
CA GLU A 72 3.86 0.35 20.68
C GLU A 72 4.50 -0.44 19.53
N THR A 73 4.96 0.24 18.50
CA THR A 73 5.30 -0.32 17.19
C THR A 73 6.32 -1.45 17.27
N ILE A 74 7.37 -1.28 18.10
CA ILE A 74 8.39 -2.32 18.29
C ILE A 74 7.76 -3.58 18.90
N ARG A 75 6.92 -3.43 19.91
CA ARG A 75 6.26 -4.56 20.61
C ARG A 75 5.29 -5.29 19.70
N VAL A 76 4.49 -4.54 18.93
CA VAL A 76 3.58 -5.12 17.92
C VAL A 76 4.36 -5.84 16.82
N GLY A 77 5.47 -5.27 16.34
CA GLY A 77 6.34 -5.91 15.35
C GLY A 77 6.92 -7.24 15.85
N GLN A 78 7.49 -7.25 17.03
CA GLN A 78 8.02 -8.46 17.66
C GLN A 78 6.92 -9.51 17.90
N LEU A 79 5.70 -9.09 18.25
CA LEU A 79 4.56 -9.99 18.34
C LEU A 79 4.25 -10.61 16.98
N MET A 80 4.22 -9.83 15.91
CA MET A 80 3.95 -10.34 14.56
C MET A 80 5.00 -11.34 14.09
N GLU A 81 6.29 -11.05 14.28
CA GLU A 81 7.39 -11.97 13.97
C GLU A 81 7.26 -13.32 14.70
N ASN A 82 6.71 -13.30 15.93
CA ASN A 82 6.47 -14.52 16.70
C ASN A 82 5.17 -15.25 16.33
N LEU A 83 4.14 -14.54 15.87
CA LEU A 83 2.85 -15.16 15.49
C LEU A 83 2.96 -15.94 14.18
N ASP A 84 3.78 -15.48 13.25
CA ASP A 84 4.00 -16.16 11.98
C ASP A 84 5.43 -15.94 11.46
N VAL A 85 6.33 -16.85 11.77
CA VAL A 85 7.74 -16.86 11.35
C VAL A 85 7.94 -17.17 9.86
N THR A 86 6.88 -17.42 9.11
CA THR A 86 6.95 -17.87 7.71
C THR A 86 6.67 -16.77 6.70
N ARG A 87 6.24 -15.60 7.14
CA ARG A 87 5.87 -14.46 6.29
C ARG A 87 6.61 -13.20 6.71
N LEU A 88 6.78 -12.31 5.76
CA LEU A 88 7.40 -11.01 6.01
C LEU A 88 6.49 -10.11 6.85
N VAL A 89 7.10 -9.21 7.60
CA VAL A 89 6.41 -8.17 8.37
C VAL A 89 6.80 -6.79 7.84
N ASN A 90 5.81 -6.06 7.33
CA ASN A 90 5.87 -4.64 7.00
C ASN A 90 5.18 -3.87 8.13
N ILE A 91 5.92 -3.50 9.15
CA ILE A 91 5.34 -3.00 10.41
C ILE A 91 4.68 -1.64 10.27
N ALA A 92 5.21 -0.80 9.38
CA ALA A 92 4.80 0.59 9.22
C ALA A 92 4.73 0.96 7.74
N SER A 93 3.66 0.53 7.07
CA SER A 93 3.44 0.81 5.66
C SER A 93 3.36 2.32 5.40
N GLY A 94 4.06 2.79 4.38
CA GLY A 94 4.02 4.18 3.92
C GLY A 94 4.95 5.17 4.61
N GLY A 95 5.68 4.76 5.61
CA GLY A 95 6.63 5.63 6.34
C GLY A 95 6.54 5.46 7.85
N ASN A 96 7.05 6.43 8.60
CA ASN A 96 7.13 6.38 10.07
C ASN A 96 7.82 5.09 10.56
N PHE A 97 8.99 4.85 10.01
CA PHE A 97 9.78 3.65 10.20
C PHE A 97 10.21 3.45 11.66
N PHE A 98 10.05 2.23 12.13
CA PHE A 98 10.62 1.69 13.37
C PHE A 98 11.52 0.49 13.02
N PRO A 99 12.65 0.27 13.75
CA PRO A 99 13.60 -0.78 13.42
C PRO A 99 13.12 -2.16 13.90
N VAL A 100 12.07 -2.68 13.29
CA VAL A 100 11.46 -3.99 13.53
C VAL A 100 10.76 -4.46 12.27
N GLY A 101 10.61 -5.78 12.10
CA GLY A 101 10.07 -6.39 10.88
C GLY A 101 11.14 -6.55 9.78
N ASP A 102 10.71 -6.90 8.59
CA ASP A 102 11.59 -7.26 7.47
C ASP A 102 11.65 -6.20 6.37
N VAL A 103 10.64 -5.33 6.32
CA VAL A 103 10.36 -4.47 5.17
C VAL A 103 10.34 -3.02 5.58
N VAL A 104 10.95 -2.18 4.76
CA VAL A 104 10.72 -0.74 4.78
C VAL A 104 9.88 -0.36 3.57
N ASP A 105 8.76 0.28 3.85
CA ASP A 105 7.76 0.63 2.87
C ASP A 105 7.64 2.15 2.70
N ARG A 106 7.51 2.57 1.47
CA ARG A 106 7.32 3.98 1.12
C ARG A 106 6.07 4.17 0.28
N HIS A 107 5.18 5.06 0.72
CA HIS A 107 4.09 5.56 -0.11
C HIS A 107 4.49 6.89 -0.74
N ASN A 108 4.32 7.02 -2.04
CA ASN A 108 4.56 8.27 -2.72
C ASN A 108 3.70 8.42 -3.97
N TYR A 109 3.01 9.54 -4.07
CA TYR A 109 2.04 9.83 -5.11
C TYR A 109 2.39 11.13 -5.88
N PRO A 110 2.08 11.19 -7.18
CA PRO A 110 1.67 10.06 -8.01
C PRO A 110 2.84 9.16 -8.42
N GLU A 111 4.05 9.67 -8.51
CA GLU A 111 5.19 8.88 -8.97
C GLU A 111 5.84 8.12 -7.80
N PRO A 112 6.19 6.82 -7.98
CA PRO A 112 6.88 6.07 -6.95
C PRO A 112 8.27 6.67 -6.66
N MET A 113 8.66 6.65 -5.39
CA MET A 113 9.95 7.14 -4.93
C MET A 113 10.43 6.33 -3.74
N PHE A 114 11.74 6.16 -3.59
CA PHE A 114 12.34 5.53 -2.43
C PHE A 114 13.63 6.29 -2.01
N PRO A 115 13.80 6.63 -0.71
CA PRO A 115 14.95 7.37 -0.19
C PRO A 115 16.14 6.43 0.09
N PHE A 116 16.85 6.04 -0.94
CA PHE A 116 18.00 5.11 -0.86
C PHE A 116 19.20 5.63 -0.06
N GLU A 117 19.26 6.92 0.19
CA GLU A 117 20.32 7.58 0.97
C GLU A 117 20.16 7.43 2.49
N ASP A 118 19.01 6.95 2.94
CA ASP A 118 18.75 6.74 4.36
C ASP A 118 19.30 5.39 4.81
N GLN A 119 20.44 5.43 5.51
CA GLN A 119 21.17 4.24 5.98
C GLN A 119 20.36 3.37 6.96
N ARG A 120 19.31 3.91 7.59
CA ARG A 120 18.42 3.12 8.47
C ARG A 120 17.74 1.98 7.71
N PHE A 121 17.67 2.06 6.39
CA PHE A 121 16.97 1.13 5.53
C PHE A 121 17.88 0.07 4.89
N ASP A 122 19.18 0.09 5.15
CA ASP A 122 20.14 -0.74 4.42
C ASP A 122 19.88 -2.24 4.60
N ASP A 123 19.53 -2.65 5.81
CA ASP A 123 19.28 -4.06 6.17
C ASP A 123 17.86 -4.56 5.89
N TYR A 124 17.00 -3.71 5.33
CA TYR A 124 15.58 -4.03 5.10
C TYR A 124 15.27 -4.25 3.62
N VAL A 125 14.26 -5.09 3.37
CA VAL A 125 13.66 -5.20 2.03
C VAL A 125 12.91 -3.90 1.71
N LYS A 126 13.29 -3.27 0.60
CA LYS A 126 12.76 -1.97 0.17
C LYS A 126 11.57 -2.15 -0.75
N VAL A 127 10.43 -1.55 -0.42
CA VAL A 127 9.22 -1.60 -1.24
C VAL A 127 8.55 -0.23 -1.39
N VAL A 128 7.70 -0.10 -2.40
CA VAL A 128 6.79 1.04 -2.58
C VAL A 128 5.37 0.50 -2.50
N GLY A 129 4.82 0.47 -1.28
CA GLY A 129 3.52 -0.15 -0.98
C GLY A 129 2.34 0.58 -1.59
N GLU A 130 2.49 1.88 -1.89
CA GLU A 130 1.47 2.62 -2.62
C GLU A 130 2.10 3.65 -3.55
N PHE A 131 1.60 3.71 -4.80
CA PHE A 131 1.97 4.72 -5.78
C PHE A 131 0.89 4.86 -6.86
N GLY A 132 1.04 5.86 -7.72
CA GLY A 132 0.15 6.12 -8.84
C GLY A 132 -1.07 6.92 -8.42
N GLY A 133 -2.16 6.26 -8.16
CA GLY A 133 -3.40 6.91 -7.73
C GLY A 133 -3.97 7.90 -8.75
N HIS A 134 -3.66 7.71 -10.03
CA HIS A 134 -4.17 8.57 -11.11
C HIS A 134 -5.68 8.40 -11.24
N GLY A 135 -6.42 9.50 -11.08
CA GLY A 135 -7.88 9.47 -11.21
C GLY A 135 -8.34 9.59 -12.66
N LEU A 136 -9.42 8.89 -13.01
CA LEU A 136 -10.16 9.11 -14.25
C LEU A 136 -11.65 8.98 -13.97
N VAL A 137 -12.38 10.08 -14.15
CA VAL A 137 -13.85 10.07 -14.05
C VAL A 137 -14.45 9.32 -15.25
N VAL A 138 -15.33 8.37 -14.98
CA VAL A 138 -16.12 7.68 -15.99
C VAL A 138 -17.58 8.08 -15.78
N PRO A 139 -18.17 8.92 -16.67
CA PRO A 139 -19.54 9.38 -16.51
C PRO A 139 -20.54 8.21 -16.44
N GLY A 140 -21.46 8.27 -15.49
CA GLY A 140 -22.44 7.21 -15.25
C GLY A 140 -21.95 6.06 -14.35
N HIS A 141 -20.65 6.01 -14.03
CA HIS A 141 -20.02 5.01 -13.17
C HIS A 141 -19.31 5.65 -11.98
N GLN A 142 -19.86 6.74 -11.46
CA GLN A 142 -19.38 7.42 -10.26
C GLN A 142 -20.22 6.99 -9.06
N TRP A 143 -19.59 6.82 -7.90
CA TRP A 143 -20.30 6.54 -6.64
C TRP A 143 -21.40 7.57 -6.37
N ASN A 144 -21.05 8.85 -6.53
CA ASN A 144 -21.98 9.96 -6.47
C ASN A 144 -21.49 11.05 -7.44
N SER A 145 -22.29 11.39 -8.45
CA SER A 145 -21.96 12.40 -9.48
C SER A 145 -21.85 13.82 -8.93
N GLU A 146 -22.49 14.10 -7.78
CA GLU A 146 -22.43 15.41 -7.11
C GLU A 146 -21.26 15.54 -6.15
N MET A 147 -20.60 14.43 -5.80
CA MET A 147 -19.43 14.43 -4.95
C MET A 147 -18.21 14.93 -5.71
N ARG A 148 -17.30 15.61 -5.00
CA ARG A 148 -15.99 15.92 -5.57
C ARG A 148 -15.23 14.63 -5.88
N ASN A 149 -14.97 14.41 -7.15
CA ASN A 149 -14.10 13.34 -7.61
C ASN A 149 -12.64 13.79 -7.57
N TRP A 150 -11.75 12.90 -7.14
CA TRP A 150 -10.33 13.21 -6.99
C TRP A 150 -9.44 12.00 -7.24
N GLY A 151 -8.17 12.27 -7.46
CA GLY A 151 -7.06 11.34 -7.52
C GLY A 151 -5.79 12.11 -7.16
N TYR A 152 -4.66 11.45 -7.17
CA TYR A 152 -3.40 12.10 -6.87
C TYR A 152 -2.89 12.89 -8.09
N GLY A 153 -2.69 14.19 -7.89
CA GLY A 153 -2.46 15.17 -8.96
C GLY A 153 -3.76 15.62 -9.64
N ASP A 154 -3.63 16.30 -10.78
CA ASP A 154 -4.77 16.71 -11.57
C ASP A 154 -5.44 15.51 -12.26
N LEU A 155 -6.76 15.54 -12.36
CA LEU A 155 -7.49 14.47 -13.05
C LEU A 155 -7.20 14.52 -14.56
N PRO A 156 -6.81 13.40 -15.19
CA PRO A 156 -6.77 13.29 -16.64
C PRO A 156 -8.14 13.53 -17.25
N THR A 157 -8.15 14.19 -18.39
CA THR A 157 -9.39 14.50 -19.14
C THR A 157 -9.72 13.43 -20.17
N THR A 158 -8.77 12.58 -20.50
CA THR A 158 -8.92 11.51 -21.50
C THR A 158 -8.33 10.19 -21.00
N LYS A 159 -8.84 9.08 -21.57
CA LYS A 159 -8.27 7.74 -21.31
C LYS A 159 -6.81 7.64 -21.74
N ASP A 160 -6.42 8.30 -22.83
CA ASP A 160 -5.04 8.28 -23.31
C ASP A 160 -4.10 9.01 -22.35
N GLU A 161 -4.51 10.13 -21.79
CA GLU A 161 -3.76 10.84 -20.76
C GLU A 161 -3.62 9.96 -19.48
N TYR A 162 -4.71 9.34 -19.04
CA TYR A 162 -4.70 8.39 -17.91
C TYR A 162 -3.70 7.25 -18.16
N ARG A 163 -3.74 6.64 -19.34
CA ARG A 163 -2.83 5.57 -19.74
C ARG A 163 -1.36 6.03 -19.73
N GLN A 164 -1.08 7.22 -20.24
CA GLN A 164 0.29 7.77 -20.26
C GLN A 164 0.81 8.02 -18.84
N ARG A 165 -0.03 8.52 -17.93
CA ARG A 165 0.33 8.73 -16.52
C ARG A 165 0.63 7.41 -15.82
N TYR A 166 -0.24 6.42 -16.00
CA TYR A 166 -0.02 5.06 -15.49
C TYR A 166 1.31 4.48 -15.99
N GLN A 167 1.56 4.57 -17.30
CA GLN A 167 2.79 4.08 -17.91
C GLN A 167 4.03 4.79 -17.35
N ARG A 168 3.95 6.09 -17.09
CA ARG A 168 5.04 6.86 -16.48
C ARG A 168 5.37 6.33 -15.09
N SER A 169 4.37 6.24 -14.21
CA SER A 169 4.57 5.74 -12.85
C SER A 169 5.14 4.32 -12.85
N PHE A 170 4.65 3.45 -13.73
CA PHE A 170 5.20 2.11 -13.87
C PHE A 170 6.66 2.12 -14.36
N THR A 171 7.00 3.00 -15.29
CA THR A 171 8.39 3.18 -15.77
C THR A 171 9.31 3.64 -14.64
N GLU A 172 8.86 4.58 -13.80
CA GLU A 172 9.63 5.02 -12.63
C GLU A 172 9.80 3.87 -11.62
N LEU A 173 8.77 3.07 -11.37
CA LEU A 173 8.91 1.87 -10.53
C LEU A 173 9.98 0.91 -11.08
N MET A 174 10.05 0.71 -12.39
CA MET A 174 11.09 -0.13 -12.99
C MET A 174 12.50 0.45 -12.84
N LYS A 175 12.65 1.77 -12.76
CA LYS A 175 13.94 2.38 -12.41
C LYS A 175 14.31 2.12 -10.94
N LEU A 176 13.34 2.23 -10.02
CA LEU A 176 13.55 1.92 -8.61
C LEU A 176 13.90 0.44 -8.40
N ARG A 177 13.24 -0.47 -9.13
CA ARG A 177 13.57 -1.91 -9.13
C ARG A 177 15.05 -2.17 -9.42
N ARG A 178 15.62 -1.49 -10.42
CA ARG A 178 17.06 -1.61 -10.78
C ARG A 178 17.98 -1.12 -9.66
N ARG A 179 17.47 -0.32 -8.76
CA ARG A 179 18.19 0.21 -7.59
C ARG A 179 17.95 -0.61 -6.31
N GLY A 180 17.13 -1.67 -6.37
CA GLY A 180 16.91 -2.58 -5.25
C GLY A 180 15.52 -2.51 -4.59
N VAL A 181 14.55 -1.80 -5.17
CA VAL A 181 13.15 -1.92 -4.73
C VAL A 181 12.60 -3.27 -5.18
N ALA A 182 12.16 -4.08 -4.25
CA ALA A 182 11.73 -5.45 -4.48
C ALA A 182 10.28 -5.57 -4.97
N ALA A 183 9.41 -4.65 -4.57
CA ALA A 183 7.99 -4.67 -4.93
C ALA A 183 7.38 -3.28 -5.01
N GLY A 184 6.25 -3.18 -5.71
CA GLY A 184 5.41 -1.98 -5.73
C GLY A 184 3.94 -2.34 -5.92
N VAL A 185 3.05 -1.60 -5.26
CA VAL A 185 1.60 -1.78 -5.35
C VAL A 185 0.95 -0.50 -5.88
N TYR A 186 0.23 -0.62 -6.99
CA TYR A 186 -0.51 0.51 -7.55
C TYR A 186 -1.80 0.77 -6.78
N THR A 187 -2.06 1.99 -6.44
CA THR A 187 -3.29 2.45 -5.81
C THR A 187 -4.26 3.00 -6.87
N GLN A 188 -5.38 2.31 -7.20
CA GLN A 188 -5.88 1.11 -6.57
C GLN A 188 -6.66 0.22 -7.57
N THR A 189 -7.31 -0.84 -7.10
CA THR A 189 -8.03 -1.76 -8.00
C THR A 189 -9.35 -1.18 -8.46
N THR A 190 -10.16 -0.62 -7.55
CA THR A 190 -11.48 -0.03 -7.84
C THR A 190 -11.58 1.37 -7.28
N ASP A 191 -12.37 2.22 -7.90
CA ASP A 191 -12.75 3.50 -7.31
C ASP A 191 -13.47 3.28 -5.96
N VAL A 192 -13.30 4.22 -5.04
CA VAL A 192 -13.94 4.22 -3.72
C VAL A 192 -14.50 5.60 -3.44
N GLU A 193 -15.83 5.71 -3.32
CA GLU A 193 -16.51 6.98 -3.10
C GLU A 193 -16.10 8.06 -4.11
N GLY A 194 -15.55 9.19 -3.67
CA GLY A 194 -15.05 10.26 -4.54
C GLY A 194 -13.64 10.03 -5.08
N GLU A 195 -12.94 9.00 -4.62
CA GLU A 195 -11.61 8.64 -5.07
C GLU A 195 -11.68 7.82 -6.35
N VAL A 196 -11.47 8.49 -7.51
CA VAL A 196 -11.64 7.88 -8.84
C VAL A 196 -10.32 7.40 -9.44
N ASN A 197 -9.45 6.83 -8.65
CA ASN A 197 -8.11 6.38 -9.05
C ASN A 197 -7.97 4.86 -9.23
N GLY A 198 -9.08 4.13 -9.14
CA GLY A 198 -9.10 2.71 -9.44
C GLY A 198 -8.78 2.39 -10.90
N LEU A 199 -8.26 1.17 -11.15
CA LEU A 199 -8.17 0.59 -12.50
C LEU A 199 -9.55 0.23 -13.06
N MET A 200 -10.54 0.11 -12.16
CA MET A 200 -11.94 -0.12 -12.48
C MET A 200 -12.82 0.89 -11.74
N THR A 201 -14.02 1.13 -12.28
CA THR A 201 -15.05 1.90 -11.59
C THR A 201 -15.54 1.19 -10.32
N TYR A 202 -16.16 1.93 -9.39
CA TYR A 202 -16.61 1.40 -8.09
C TYR A 202 -17.57 0.20 -8.23
N ASP A 203 -18.42 0.22 -9.25
CA ASP A 203 -19.37 -0.84 -9.61
C ASP A 203 -18.71 -2.01 -10.36
N ARG A 204 -17.41 -1.89 -10.71
CA ARG A 204 -16.58 -2.84 -11.45
C ARG A 204 -17.06 -3.12 -12.88
N GLU A 205 -17.94 -2.31 -13.43
CA GLU A 205 -18.47 -2.49 -14.78
C GLU A 205 -17.51 -2.00 -15.86
N VAL A 206 -16.69 -0.97 -15.55
CA VAL A 206 -15.75 -0.40 -16.51
C VAL A 206 -14.31 -0.59 -16.07
N GLN A 207 -13.53 -1.29 -16.90
CA GLN A 207 -12.06 -1.30 -16.80
C GLN A 207 -11.51 -0.06 -17.51
N LYS A 208 -10.84 0.82 -16.77
CA LYS A 208 -10.26 2.06 -17.32
C LYS A 208 -9.09 1.77 -18.26
N LEU A 209 -8.32 0.72 -17.98
CA LEU A 209 -7.35 0.11 -18.90
C LEU A 209 -7.74 -1.36 -19.09
N SER A 210 -7.73 -1.82 -20.34
CA SER A 210 -7.99 -3.22 -20.63
C SER A 210 -6.90 -4.14 -20.08
N ALA A 211 -7.24 -5.40 -19.86
CA ALA A 211 -6.26 -6.39 -19.42
C ALA A 211 -5.08 -6.53 -20.38
N ASP A 212 -5.31 -6.36 -21.70
CA ASP A 212 -4.24 -6.43 -22.70
C ASP A 212 -3.34 -5.19 -22.68
N GLU A 213 -3.90 -4.00 -22.43
CA GLU A 213 -3.11 -2.77 -22.20
C GLU A 213 -2.23 -2.95 -20.96
N LEU A 214 -2.79 -3.41 -19.85
CA LEU A 214 -2.03 -3.66 -18.60
C LEU A 214 -0.94 -4.73 -18.82
N ARG A 215 -1.23 -5.85 -19.50
CA ARG A 215 -0.21 -6.87 -19.80
C ARG A 215 0.97 -6.30 -20.57
N LYS A 216 0.72 -5.46 -21.59
CA LYS A 216 1.77 -4.82 -22.39
C LYS A 216 2.58 -3.84 -21.55
N LEU A 217 1.93 -3.04 -20.72
CA LEU A 217 2.59 -2.08 -19.84
C LEU A 217 3.46 -2.77 -18.78
N HIS A 218 3.04 -3.94 -18.31
CA HIS A 218 3.76 -4.72 -17.28
C HIS A 218 4.81 -5.68 -17.86
N GLU A 219 4.91 -5.84 -19.18
CA GLU A 219 5.89 -6.74 -19.79
C GLU A 219 7.34 -6.52 -19.30
N PRO A 220 7.82 -5.28 -19.09
CA PRO A 220 9.15 -5.02 -18.54
C PRO A 220 9.38 -5.56 -17.12
N ALA A 221 8.34 -5.88 -16.37
CA ALA A 221 8.43 -6.45 -15.03
C ALA A 221 8.49 -7.97 -15.00
N ARG A 222 8.22 -8.63 -16.13
CA ARG A 222 8.31 -10.09 -16.22
C ARG A 222 9.77 -10.54 -16.13
N PHE A 223 9.97 -11.64 -15.42
CA PHE A 223 11.26 -12.31 -15.30
C PHE A 223 11.46 -13.25 -16.47
#